data_99eacea07f7e90426169974a698a62ba
#
_entry.id   99eacea07f7e90426169974a698a62ba
#
_cell.length_a   1.000
_cell.length_b   1.000
_cell.length_c   1.000
_cell.angle_alpha   90.00
_cell.angle_beta   90.00
_cell.angle_gamma   90.00
#
_symmetry.space_group_name_H-M   'P 1'
#
loop_
_entity.id
_entity.type
_entity.pdbx_description
1 polymer ?
#
loop_
_entity_poly.entity_id
_entity_poly.type
_entity_poly.pdbx_seq_one_letter_code
_entity_poly.pdbx_strand_id
1 'polypeptide(L)'
;MEKNIFWLENDQLKEIACSFREKVEEGLKHENAEIQCIPTFISPKTSDINGKALVLDLGGTNYRVATVDLGQGSPTIHPNNGWKKDMSIMKSPGYTREELFKELADMIVGIKRDEEMPIGYCFSYPAESVLSGDAKLLRWTKGVDIKEMVGQLVGKPLLDYLNEHCKIKFTGIKVLNDTIASLFAGLTDNSYDAYIGLIVGTGTNMATFIPADKIKKLDPSYNIQGLVPVNLESGN
;
A
#
# COMPACT_ATOMS: atom_id res chain seq x y z
N MET A 1 -11.14 -10.76 42.01
CA MET A 1 -10.87 -9.94 40.81
C MET A 1 -10.84 -10.91 39.64
N GLU A 2 -11.79 -10.82 38.74
CA GLU A 2 -11.74 -11.57 37.48
C GLU A 2 -10.49 -11.10 36.73
N LYS A 3 -9.58 -12.04 36.37
CA LYS A 3 -8.45 -11.73 35.52
C LYS A 3 -9.00 -11.23 34.18
N ASN A 4 -8.63 -10.03 33.79
CA ASN A 4 -8.94 -9.51 32.46
C ASN A 4 -8.38 -10.53 31.43
N ILE A 5 -9.24 -11.10 30.59
CA ILE A 5 -8.88 -12.12 29.60
C ILE A 5 -7.81 -11.65 28.59
N PHE A 6 -7.59 -10.33 28.51
CA PHE A 6 -6.56 -9.72 27.67
C PHE A 6 -5.23 -9.45 28.42
N TRP A 7 -5.15 -9.80 29.71
CA TRP A 7 -3.91 -9.61 30.47
C TRP A 7 -2.92 -10.74 30.16
N LEU A 8 -1.72 -10.36 29.74
CA LEU A 8 -0.59 -11.27 29.51
C LEU A 8 0.50 -10.98 30.52
N GLU A 9 1.11 -12.03 31.04
CA GLU A 9 2.29 -11.93 31.90
C GLU A 9 3.53 -11.60 31.04
N ASN A 10 4.55 -11.01 31.66
CA ASN A 10 5.77 -10.59 30.94
C ASN A 10 6.45 -11.72 30.17
N ASP A 11 6.43 -12.95 30.68
CA ASP A 11 7.06 -14.08 30.00
C ASP A 11 6.26 -14.52 28.77
N GLN A 12 4.94 -14.45 28.82
CA GLN A 12 4.07 -14.68 27.64
C GLN A 12 4.33 -13.60 26.56
N LEU A 13 4.48 -12.34 26.96
CA LEU A 13 4.81 -11.27 26.02
C LEU A 13 6.18 -11.47 25.36
N LYS A 14 7.18 -11.93 26.11
CA LYS A 14 8.51 -12.26 25.57
C LYS A 14 8.44 -13.44 24.58
N GLU A 15 7.69 -14.48 24.92
CA GLU A 15 7.51 -15.65 24.06
C GLU A 15 6.84 -15.24 22.74
N ILE A 16 5.78 -14.43 22.78
CA ILE A 16 5.11 -13.87 21.59
C ILE A 16 6.10 -13.06 20.75
N ALA A 17 6.89 -12.17 21.38
CA ALA A 17 7.87 -11.34 20.68
C ALA A 17 8.98 -12.17 20.03
N CYS A 18 9.46 -13.22 20.69
CA CYS A 18 10.44 -14.13 20.12
C CYS A 18 9.89 -14.91 18.93
N SER A 19 8.70 -15.49 19.07
CA SER A 19 8.02 -16.21 17.99
C SER A 19 7.74 -15.29 16.79
N PHE A 20 7.28 -14.08 17.03
CA PHE A 20 7.07 -13.09 15.98
C PHE A 20 8.37 -12.79 15.22
N ARG A 21 9.46 -12.54 15.94
CA ARG A 21 10.76 -12.28 15.33
C ARG A 21 11.24 -13.45 14.46
N GLU A 22 11.12 -14.67 14.95
CA GLU A 22 11.50 -15.88 14.20
C GLU A 22 10.72 -16.00 12.89
N LYS A 23 9.40 -15.75 12.92
CA LYS A 23 8.55 -15.76 11.73
C LYS A 23 8.93 -14.65 10.73
N VAL A 24 9.28 -13.45 11.21
CA VAL A 24 9.81 -12.37 10.35
C VAL A 24 11.14 -12.78 9.72
N GLU A 25 12.08 -13.35 10.50
CA GLU A 25 13.36 -13.83 9.98
C GLU A 25 13.19 -14.91 8.90
N GLU A 26 12.21 -15.80 9.05
CA GLU A 26 11.86 -16.79 8.01
C GLU A 26 11.26 -16.13 6.77
N GLY A 27 10.38 -15.14 6.95
CA GLY A 27 9.80 -14.40 5.83
C GLY A 27 10.81 -13.57 5.03
N LEU A 28 11.90 -13.15 5.65
CA LEU A 28 13.01 -12.47 4.97
C LEU A 28 13.91 -13.42 4.17
N LYS A 29 13.83 -14.73 4.44
CA LYS A 29 14.64 -15.76 3.76
C LYS A 29 13.89 -16.49 2.67
N HIS A 30 12.60 -16.74 2.89
CA HIS A 30 11.81 -17.68 2.08
C HIS A 30 10.51 -17.04 1.57
N GLU A 31 10.15 -17.38 0.33
CA GLU A 31 8.82 -17.07 -0.19
C GLU A 31 7.77 -17.98 0.48
N ASN A 32 6.54 -17.52 0.54
CA ASN A 32 5.40 -18.25 1.12
C ASN A 32 5.53 -18.58 2.61
N ALA A 33 6.38 -17.88 3.35
CA ALA A 33 6.42 -17.95 4.81
C ALA A 33 5.12 -17.41 5.42
N GLU A 34 4.83 -17.76 6.68
CA GLU A 34 3.63 -17.30 7.39
C GLU A 34 3.56 -15.77 7.47
N ILE A 35 4.67 -15.11 7.81
CA ILE A 35 4.85 -13.67 7.67
C ILE A 35 5.62 -13.44 6.38
N GLN A 36 4.96 -12.85 5.37
CA GLN A 36 5.50 -12.83 4.00
C GLN A 36 6.68 -11.89 3.79
N CYS A 37 6.81 -10.82 4.57
CA CYS A 37 7.90 -9.84 4.47
C CYS A 37 8.14 -9.35 3.03
N ILE A 38 7.13 -8.78 2.39
CA ILE A 38 7.15 -8.36 0.98
C ILE A 38 7.98 -7.07 0.82
N PRO A 39 9.11 -7.09 0.10
CA PRO A 39 9.91 -5.89 -0.14
C PRO A 39 9.17 -4.90 -1.04
N THR A 40 9.43 -3.61 -0.86
CA THR A 40 8.88 -2.54 -1.69
C THR A 40 10.03 -1.77 -2.34
N PHE A 41 9.96 -1.59 -3.68
CA PHE A 41 11.04 -0.98 -4.47
C PHE A 41 10.81 0.51 -4.74
N ILE A 42 9.99 1.17 -3.94
CA ILE A 42 9.80 2.61 -3.97
C ILE A 42 10.57 3.22 -2.81
N SER A 43 11.52 4.09 -3.11
CA SER A 43 12.23 4.85 -2.09
C SER A 43 11.46 6.12 -1.77
N PRO A 44 11.21 6.44 -0.49
CA PRO A 44 10.62 7.71 -0.12
C PRO A 44 11.60 8.84 -0.42
N LYS A 45 11.11 9.93 -1.05
CA LYS A 45 11.82 11.20 -1.07
C LYS A 45 11.31 12.03 0.11
N THR A 46 12.24 12.57 0.89
CA THR A 46 11.94 13.39 2.06
C THR A 46 12.21 14.88 1.81
N SER A 47 12.81 15.23 0.67
CA SER A 47 13.13 16.60 0.27
C SER A 47 12.68 16.90 -1.16
N ASP A 48 12.48 18.17 -1.46
CA ASP A 48 12.14 18.69 -2.79
C ASP A 48 10.85 18.08 -3.40
N ILE A 49 9.90 17.71 -2.54
CA ILE A 49 8.59 17.25 -2.95
C ILE A 49 7.74 18.46 -3.25
N ASN A 50 7.34 18.64 -4.49
CA ASN A 50 6.45 19.70 -4.92
C ASN A 50 5.53 19.23 -6.06
N GLY A 51 4.48 20.01 -6.33
CA GLY A 51 3.52 19.73 -7.39
C GLY A 51 2.23 19.10 -6.87
N LYS A 52 1.43 18.59 -7.79
CA LYS A 52 0.14 17.98 -7.51
C LYS A 52 0.13 16.52 -7.91
N ALA A 53 -0.60 15.72 -7.16
CA ALA A 53 -0.81 14.31 -7.46
C ALA A 53 -2.27 13.90 -7.26
N LEU A 54 -2.76 12.97 -8.05
CA LEU A 54 -3.95 12.21 -7.73
C LEU A 54 -3.58 11.10 -6.75
N VAL A 55 -4.37 10.91 -5.72
CA VAL A 55 -4.21 9.82 -4.77
C VAL A 55 -5.45 8.93 -4.82
N LEU A 56 -5.23 7.66 -5.02
CA LEU A 56 -6.22 6.59 -4.93
C LEU A 56 -5.93 5.76 -3.68
N ASP A 57 -6.95 5.44 -2.90
CA ASP A 57 -6.87 4.53 -1.76
C ASP A 57 -7.94 3.45 -1.90
N LEU A 58 -7.54 2.24 -2.28
CA LEU A 58 -8.40 1.07 -2.43
C LEU A 58 -8.26 0.18 -1.19
N GLY A 59 -9.08 0.46 -0.18
CA GLY A 59 -9.11 -0.28 1.08
C GLY A 59 -10.06 -1.47 1.08
N GLY A 60 -10.23 -2.10 2.22
CA GLY A 60 -11.14 -3.25 2.39
C GLY A 60 -12.62 -2.87 2.59
N THR A 61 -12.89 -1.63 2.98
CA THR A 61 -14.25 -1.14 3.29
C THR A 61 -14.65 0.00 2.38
N ASN A 62 -13.71 0.85 2.03
CA ASN A 62 -13.93 2.01 1.18
C ASN A 62 -12.81 2.17 0.18
N TYR A 63 -13.12 2.82 -0.94
CA TYR A 63 -12.11 3.44 -1.75
C TYR A 63 -12.29 4.95 -1.78
N ARG A 64 -11.18 5.65 -1.96
CA ARG A 64 -11.12 7.11 -1.91
C ARG A 64 -10.29 7.61 -3.08
N VAL A 65 -10.69 8.77 -3.58
CA VAL A 65 -9.95 9.51 -4.59
C VAL A 65 -9.80 10.93 -4.10
N ALA A 66 -8.61 11.47 -4.14
CA ALA A 66 -8.36 12.87 -3.79
C ALA A 66 -7.21 13.42 -4.62
N THR A 67 -7.12 14.73 -4.70
CA THR A 67 -5.91 15.37 -5.14
C THR A 67 -5.19 16.01 -3.99
N VAL A 68 -3.89 15.90 -4.05
CA VAL A 68 -2.99 16.42 -3.04
C VAL A 68 -2.08 17.44 -3.70
N ASP A 69 -1.98 18.61 -3.08
CA ASP A 69 -0.95 19.60 -3.39
C ASP A 69 0.25 19.34 -2.48
N LEU A 70 1.38 19.06 -3.10
CA LEU A 70 2.66 18.76 -2.44
C LEU A 70 3.55 20.02 -2.39
N GLY A 71 2.95 21.22 -2.31
CA GLY A 71 3.66 22.47 -2.21
C GLY A 71 4.53 22.59 -0.95
N GLN A 72 5.12 23.75 -0.73
CA GLN A 72 6.00 24.01 0.41
C GLN A 72 5.26 23.79 1.74
N GLY A 73 5.68 22.77 2.49
CA GLY A 73 5.10 22.43 3.79
C GLY A 73 4.39 21.06 3.81
N SER A 74 3.39 20.94 4.67
CA SER A 74 2.60 19.70 4.76
C SER A 74 1.70 19.54 3.54
N PRO A 75 1.54 18.29 3.03
CA PRO A 75 0.62 18.00 1.94
C PRO A 75 -0.80 18.47 2.25
N THR A 76 -1.41 19.19 1.30
CA THR A 76 -2.79 19.66 1.45
C THR A 76 -3.72 18.81 0.58
N ILE A 77 -4.65 18.13 1.24
CA ILE A 77 -5.75 17.43 0.56
C ILE A 77 -6.86 18.45 0.26
N HIS A 78 -7.26 18.54 -1.00
CA HIS A 78 -8.35 19.46 -1.36
C HIS A 78 -9.71 18.82 -1.02
N PRO A 79 -10.40 19.29 0.03
CA PRO A 79 -11.60 18.66 0.57
C PRO A 79 -12.78 18.65 -0.42
N ASN A 80 -12.81 19.60 -1.36
CA ASN A 80 -13.85 19.66 -2.40
C ASN A 80 -13.57 18.75 -3.60
N ASN A 81 -12.44 18.02 -3.58
CA ASN A 81 -11.98 17.18 -4.68
C ASN A 81 -11.71 15.74 -4.18
N GLY A 82 -12.22 15.37 -3.03
CA GLY A 82 -12.10 14.02 -2.48
C GLY A 82 -13.44 13.29 -2.57
N TRP A 83 -13.41 12.05 -3.02
CA TRP A 83 -14.56 11.16 -3.08
C TRP A 83 -14.27 9.92 -2.26
N LYS A 84 -15.30 9.47 -1.55
CA LYS A 84 -15.29 8.21 -0.82
C LYS A 84 -16.50 7.39 -1.25
N LYS A 85 -16.28 6.12 -1.55
CA LYS A 85 -17.34 5.18 -1.90
C LYS A 85 -17.17 3.87 -1.15
N ASP A 86 -18.28 3.25 -0.80
CA ASP A 86 -18.31 1.95 -0.14
C ASP A 86 -17.89 0.84 -1.10
N MET A 87 -17.15 -0.15 -0.59
CA MET A 87 -16.60 -1.27 -1.37
C MET A 87 -17.57 -2.43 -1.57
N SER A 88 -18.79 -2.34 -1.07
CA SER A 88 -19.74 -3.46 -1.10
C SER A 88 -20.00 -4.00 -2.50
N ILE A 89 -20.04 -3.13 -3.50
CA ILE A 89 -20.26 -3.52 -4.89
C ILE A 89 -19.16 -4.42 -5.44
N MET A 90 -17.89 -4.21 -5.06
CA MET A 90 -16.76 -5.03 -5.50
C MET A 90 -16.80 -6.46 -4.94
N LYS A 91 -17.65 -6.71 -3.94
CA LYS A 91 -17.87 -8.04 -3.35
C LYS A 91 -19.00 -8.79 -4.05
N SER A 92 -19.63 -8.18 -5.05
CA SER A 92 -20.69 -8.82 -5.82
C SER A 92 -20.10 -9.93 -6.70
N PRO A 93 -20.78 -11.10 -6.78
CA PRO A 93 -20.35 -12.17 -7.67
C PRO A 93 -20.24 -11.69 -9.12
N GLY A 94 -19.11 -11.98 -9.76
CA GLY A 94 -18.88 -11.62 -11.16
C GLY A 94 -18.47 -10.17 -11.41
N TYR A 95 -18.19 -9.40 -10.37
CA TYR A 95 -17.62 -8.05 -10.53
C TYR A 95 -16.27 -8.11 -11.24
N THR A 96 -16.07 -7.25 -12.22
CA THR A 96 -14.95 -7.30 -13.16
C THR A 96 -13.93 -6.19 -12.94
N ARG A 97 -12.73 -6.37 -13.48
CA ARG A 97 -11.69 -5.34 -13.52
C ARG A 97 -12.17 -4.08 -14.27
N GLU A 98 -12.90 -4.27 -15.36
CA GLU A 98 -13.41 -3.14 -16.15
C GLU A 98 -14.41 -2.30 -15.35
N GLU A 99 -15.30 -2.95 -14.61
CA GLU A 99 -16.22 -2.25 -13.70
C GLU A 99 -15.49 -1.48 -12.62
N LEU A 100 -14.44 -2.07 -12.01
CA LEU A 100 -13.59 -1.36 -11.05
C LEU A 100 -12.92 -0.13 -11.67
N PHE A 101 -12.32 -0.29 -12.84
CA PHE A 101 -11.62 0.82 -13.50
C PHE A 101 -12.58 1.92 -13.92
N LYS A 102 -13.77 1.55 -14.42
CA LYS A 102 -14.82 2.49 -14.75
C LYS A 102 -15.29 3.28 -13.52
N GLU A 103 -15.50 2.62 -12.39
CA GLU A 103 -15.89 3.31 -11.16
C GLU A 103 -14.84 4.29 -10.67
N LEU A 104 -13.56 3.90 -10.72
CA LEU A 104 -12.45 4.79 -10.37
C LEU A 104 -12.38 5.98 -11.34
N ALA A 105 -12.56 5.73 -12.63
CA ALA A 105 -12.61 6.79 -13.64
C ALA A 105 -13.78 7.77 -13.40
N ASP A 106 -14.97 7.25 -13.11
CA ASP A 106 -16.16 8.05 -12.83
C ASP A 106 -15.97 8.96 -11.58
N MET A 107 -15.25 8.48 -10.57
CA MET A 107 -14.88 9.29 -9.41
C MET A 107 -13.89 10.39 -9.76
N ILE A 108 -12.94 10.11 -10.64
CA ILE A 108 -11.90 11.06 -11.08
C ILE A 108 -12.49 12.16 -11.96
N VAL A 109 -13.45 11.84 -12.83
CA VAL A 109 -14.12 12.83 -13.70
C VAL A 109 -14.80 13.93 -12.89
N GLY A 110 -15.29 13.64 -11.69
CA GLY A 110 -15.82 14.64 -10.77
C GLY A 110 -14.78 15.65 -10.24
N ILE A 111 -13.50 15.35 -10.41
CA ILE A 111 -12.38 16.19 -10.01
C ILE A 111 -12.02 17.11 -11.17
N LYS A 112 -12.45 18.37 -11.13
CA LYS A 112 -12.11 19.38 -12.16
C LYS A 112 -10.61 19.66 -12.19
N ARG A 113 -9.93 19.35 -13.31
CA ARG A 113 -8.51 19.66 -13.49
C ARG A 113 -8.10 19.77 -14.95
N ASP A 114 -7.20 20.70 -15.15
CA ASP A 114 -6.61 21.02 -16.47
C ASP A 114 -5.10 20.67 -16.51
N GLU A 115 -4.56 20.02 -15.47
CA GLU A 115 -3.12 19.77 -15.32
C GLU A 115 -2.78 18.28 -15.39
N GLU A 116 -1.70 17.96 -16.09
CA GLU A 116 -1.09 16.62 -16.04
C GLU A 116 -0.55 16.36 -14.64
N MET A 117 -0.74 15.15 -14.10
CA MET A 117 -0.24 14.78 -12.78
C MET A 117 0.05 13.28 -12.64
N PRO A 118 0.95 12.88 -11.73
CA PRO A 118 1.14 11.48 -11.37
C PRO A 118 0.00 10.97 -10.48
N ILE A 119 -0.08 9.63 -10.38
CA ILE A 119 -0.99 8.92 -9.48
C ILE A 119 -0.17 8.22 -8.39
N GLY A 120 -0.52 8.46 -7.12
CA GLY A 120 -0.17 7.61 -5.99
C GLY A 120 -1.33 6.66 -5.68
N TYR A 121 -1.11 5.36 -5.77
CA TYR A 121 -2.14 4.34 -5.58
C TYR A 121 -1.85 3.51 -4.32
N CYS A 122 -2.59 3.77 -3.27
CA CYS A 122 -2.61 2.96 -2.06
C CYS A 122 -3.52 1.76 -2.29
N PHE A 123 -2.94 0.56 -2.28
CA PHE A 123 -3.61 -0.68 -2.64
C PHE A 123 -3.50 -1.68 -1.46
N SER A 124 -4.58 -1.81 -0.70
CA SER A 124 -4.62 -2.53 0.59
C SER A 124 -4.89 -4.02 0.45
N TYR A 125 -4.26 -4.68 -0.53
CA TYR A 125 -4.33 -6.12 -0.75
C TYR A 125 -2.94 -6.70 -0.94
N PRO A 126 -2.72 -8.00 -0.64
CA PRO A 126 -1.44 -8.65 -0.85
C PRO A 126 -0.98 -8.56 -2.31
N ALA A 127 0.09 -7.82 -2.54
CA ALA A 127 0.65 -7.59 -3.87
C ALA A 127 2.17 -7.50 -3.80
N GLU A 128 2.83 -8.14 -4.75
CA GLU A 128 4.28 -8.10 -4.92
C GLU A 128 4.68 -6.81 -5.63
N SER A 129 5.55 -6.02 -4.99
CA SER A 129 6.10 -4.82 -5.61
C SER A 129 7.05 -5.18 -6.74
N VAL A 130 7.05 -4.40 -7.82
CA VAL A 130 7.98 -4.56 -8.94
C VAL A 130 8.85 -3.30 -9.10
N LEU A 131 10.02 -3.44 -9.74
CA LEU A 131 11.02 -2.36 -9.87
C LEU A 131 10.48 -1.10 -10.56
N SER A 132 9.46 -1.22 -11.39
CA SER A 132 8.80 -0.04 -12.00
C SER A 132 8.05 0.83 -10.98
N GLY A 133 7.86 0.33 -9.76
CA GLY A 133 7.03 0.96 -8.73
C GLY A 133 5.53 0.67 -8.89
N ASP A 134 5.20 -0.37 -9.66
CA ASP A 134 3.87 -0.98 -9.71
C ASP A 134 3.82 -2.18 -8.75
N ALA A 135 2.68 -2.86 -8.67
CA ALA A 135 2.53 -4.07 -7.88
C ALA A 135 1.71 -5.12 -8.63
N LYS A 136 2.08 -6.39 -8.43
CA LYS A 136 1.39 -7.56 -8.99
C LYS A 136 0.50 -8.17 -7.91
N LEU A 137 -0.80 -8.23 -8.14
CA LEU A 137 -1.75 -8.78 -7.18
C LEU A 137 -1.49 -10.28 -6.96
N LEU A 138 -1.26 -10.67 -5.71
CA LEU A 138 -1.05 -12.08 -5.34
C LEU A 138 -2.39 -12.80 -5.12
N ARG A 139 -3.27 -12.18 -4.36
CA ARG A 139 -4.62 -12.69 -4.07
C ARG A 139 -5.54 -11.57 -3.59
N TRP A 140 -6.82 -11.75 -3.80
CA TRP A 140 -7.81 -10.93 -3.14
C TRP A 140 -8.06 -11.39 -1.70
N THR A 141 -8.48 -10.46 -0.86
CA THR A 141 -8.88 -10.66 0.54
C THR A 141 -10.14 -9.83 0.83
N LYS A 142 -10.63 -9.83 2.06
CA LYS A 142 -11.70 -8.93 2.52
C LYS A 142 -13.02 -9.10 1.75
N GLY A 143 -13.23 -10.28 1.11
CA GLY A 143 -14.46 -10.62 0.38
C GLY A 143 -14.53 -10.13 -1.06
N VAL A 144 -13.45 -9.57 -1.60
CA VAL A 144 -13.33 -9.22 -3.03
C VAL A 144 -12.82 -10.43 -3.81
N ASP A 145 -13.29 -10.65 -5.05
CA ASP A 145 -12.84 -11.74 -5.94
C ASP A 145 -12.95 -11.32 -7.42
N ILE A 146 -12.01 -10.50 -7.88
CA ILE A 146 -11.88 -10.12 -9.30
C ILE A 146 -10.78 -10.98 -9.92
N LYS A 147 -11.15 -12.17 -10.42
CA LYS A 147 -10.20 -13.25 -10.79
C LYS A 147 -9.19 -12.83 -11.85
N GLU A 148 -9.60 -12.08 -12.86
CA GLU A 148 -8.71 -11.64 -13.95
C GLU A 148 -7.60 -10.68 -13.50
N MET A 149 -7.66 -10.14 -12.29
CA MET A 149 -6.59 -9.28 -11.74
C MET A 149 -5.51 -10.07 -11.00
N VAL A 150 -5.78 -11.28 -10.56
CA VAL A 150 -4.80 -12.08 -9.82
C VAL A 150 -3.62 -12.43 -10.75
N GLY A 151 -2.41 -12.18 -10.27
CA GLY A 151 -1.18 -12.37 -11.05
C GLY A 151 -0.89 -11.26 -12.06
N GLN A 152 -1.71 -10.19 -12.12
CA GLN A 152 -1.51 -9.05 -13.01
C GLN A 152 -1.02 -7.81 -12.24
N LEU A 153 -0.39 -6.89 -12.98
CA LEU A 153 -0.10 -5.55 -12.46
C LEU A 153 -1.41 -4.81 -12.18
N VAL A 154 -1.45 -4.03 -11.11
CA VAL A 154 -2.64 -3.27 -10.73
C VAL A 154 -2.57 -1.79 -11.11
N GLY A 155 -1.36 -1.24 -11.26
CA GLY A 155 -1.15 0.18 -11.58
C GLY A 155 -1.18 0.45 -13.07
N LYS A 156 -0.29 -0.14 -13.86
CA LYS A 156 -0.16 0.15 -15.30
C LYS A 156 -1.46 -0.05 -16.09
N PRO A 157 -2.21 -1.16 -15.91
CA PRO A 157 -3.49 -1.31 -16.61
C PRO A 157 -4.52 -0.23 -16.23
N LEU A 158 -4.55 0.19 -14.96
CA LEU A 158 -5.41 1.28 -14.52
C LEU A 158 -4.98 2.62 -15.14
N LEU A 159 -3.68 2.91 -15.15
CA LEU A 159 -3.14 4.13 -15.77
C LEU A 159 -3.53 4.23 -17.25
N ASP A 160 -3.41 3.12 -17.99
CA ASP A 160 -3.77 3.08 -19.41
C ASP A 160 -5.27 3.33 -19.61
N TYR A 161 -6.10 2.65 -18.82
CA TYR A 161 -7.55 2.85 -18.84
C TYR A 161 -7.94 4.31 -18.55
N LEU A 162 -7.35 4.90 -17.51
CA LEU A 162 -7.65 6.30 -17.15
C LEU A 162 -7.20 7.28 -18.23
N ASN A 163 -6.03 7.06 -18.84
CA ASN A 163 -5.54 7.92 -19.92
C ASN A 163 -6.36 7.80 -21.22
N GLU A 164 -7.04 6.67 -21.42
CA GLU A 164 -7.95 6.46 -22.55
C GLU A 164 -9.34 7.09 -22.31
N HIS A 165 -9.85 7.01 -21.07
CA HIS A 165 -11.25 7.35 -20.77
C HIS A 165 -11.43 8.69 -20.03
N CYS A 166 -10.39 9.23 -19.41
CA CYS A 166 -10.43 10.51 -18.72
C CYS A 166 -9.87 11.64 -19.61
N LYS A 167 -10.39 12.84 -19.45
CA LYS A 167 -9.86 14.04 -20.13
C LYS A 167 -8.53 14.51 -19.54
N ILE A 168 -8.21 14.06 -18.33
CA ILE A 168 -6.96 14.38 -17.63
C ILE A 168 -5.90 13.36 -18.05
N LYS A 169 -4.70 13.83 -18.36
CA LYS A 169 -3.57 12.96 -18.65
C LYS A 169 -2.74 12.70 -17.40
N PHE A 170 -2.55 11.43 -17.09
CA PHE A 170 -1.70 11.00 -15.97
C PHE A 170 -0.31 10.62 -16.48
N THR A 171 0.72 11.18 -15.84
CA THR A 171 2.13 11.02 -16.26
C THR A 171 2.76 9.72 -15.78
N GLY A 172 2.15 9.06 -14.81
CA GLY A 172 2.60 7.78 -14.26
C GLY A 172 1.81 7.37 -13.04
N ILE A 173 2.04 6.15 -12.58
CA ILE A 173 1.43 5.59 -11.39
C ILE A 173 2.48 4.87 -10.54
N LYS A 174 2.38 5.03 -9.22
CA LYS A 174 3.14 4.26 -8.23
C LYS A 174 2.16 3.60 -7.28
N VAL A 175 2.38 2.32 -7.01
CA VAL A 175 1.50 1.49 -6.17
C VAL A 175 2.20 1.15 -4.87
N LEU A 176 1.55 1.43 -3.75
CA LEU A 176 2.03 1.13 -2.40
C LEU A 176 0.96 0.38 -1.61
N ASN A 177 1.38 -0.56 -0.78
CA ASN A 177 0.50 -1.07 0.28
C ASN A 177 0.18 0.05 1.30
N ASP A 178 -1.01 -0.02 1.94
CA ASP A 178 -1.45 0.98 2.93
C ASP A 178 -0.52 1.07 4.15
N THR A 179 0.04 -0.05 4.57
CA THR A 179 0.99 -0.09 5.70
C THR A 179 2.34 0.54 5.34
N ILE A 180 2.81 0.37 4.10
CA ILE A 180 3.99 1.07 3.57
C ILE A 180 3.71 2.57 3.45
N ALA A 181 2.52 2.96 2.98
CA ALA A 181 2.12 4.37 2.92
C ALA A 181 2.11 5.00 4.32
N SER A 182 1.62 4.29 5.33
CA SER A 182 1.67 4.72 6.74
C SER A 182 3.10 4.85 7.26
N LEU A 183 4.00 3.90 6.92
CA LEU A 183 5.41 3.99 7.25
C LEU A 183 6.05 5.26 6.65
N PHE A 184 5.79 5.55 5.38
CA PHE A 184 6.33 6.72 4.70
C PHE A 184 5.77 8.04 5.26
N ALA A 185 4.51 8.06 5.67
CA ALA A 185 3.92 9.24 6.31
C ALA A 185 4.65 9.62 7.62
N GLY A 186 5.18 8.64 8.36
CA GLY A 186 5.98 8.87 9.56
C GLY A 186 7.32 9.55 9.31
N LEU A 187 7.87 9.48 8.09
CA LEU A 187 9.18 10.07 7.74
C LEU A 187 9.16 11.59 7.63
N THR A 188 8.02 12.23 7.81
CA THR A 188 7.92 13.71 7.91
C THR A 188 8.54 14.26 9.20
N ASP A 189 8.72 13.41 10.21
CA ASP A 189 9.43 13.71 11.45
C ASP A 189 10.73 12.91 11.52
N ASN A 190 11.86 13.59 11.43
CA ASN A 190 13.20 12.99 11.42
C ASN A 190 13.82 12.82 12.82
N SER A 191 13.03 12.94 13.88
CA SER A 191 13.50 12.87 15.27
C SER A 191 13.70 11.45 15.81
N TYR A 192 13.36 10.42 15.04
CA TYR A 192 13.37 9.03 15.48
C TYR A 192 14.41 8.19 14.72
N ASP A 193 15.05 7.23 15.43
CA ASP A 193 16.04 6.30 14.87
C ASP A 193 15.40 5.16 14.06
N ALA A 194 14.11 4.86 14.30
CA ALA A 194 13.38 3.79 13.62
C ALA A 194 11.90 4.13 13.47
N TYR A 195 11.29 3.55 12.42
CA TYR A 195 9.90 3.78 12.07
C TYR A 195 9.18 2.46 11.84
N ILE A 196 7.95 2.38 12.32
CA ILE A 196 7.03 1.26 12.06
C ILE A 196 5.72 1.84 11.56
N GLY A 197 5.29 1.43 10.37
CA GLY A 197 3.93 1.60 9.90
C GLY A 197 3.05 0.53 10.52
N LEU A 198 1.98 0.91 11.21
CA LEU A 198 1.04 -0.02 11.84
C LEU A 198 -0.38 0.33 11.41
N ILE A 199 -1.08 -0.65 10.88
CA ILE A 199 -2.52 -0.60 10.59
C ILE A 199 -3.24 -1.54 11.57
N VAL A 200 -4.23 -1.00 12.27
CA VAL A 200 -5.18 -1.77 13.08
C VAL A 200 -6.57 -1.37 12.63
N GLY A 201 -7.22 -2.22 11.86
CA GLY A 201 -8.53 -1.98 11.24
C GLY A 201 -9.31 -3.27 11.11
N THR A 202 -9.93 -3.53 9.95
CA THR A 202 -10.57 -4.82 9.63
C THR A 202 -9.56 -5.98 9.69
N GLY A 203 -8.29 -5.70 9.37
CA GLY A 203 -7.13 -6.54 9.61
C GLY A 203 -6.04 -5.75 10.32
N THR A 204 -4.97 -6.42 10.70
CA THR A 204 -3.77 -5.82 11.30
C THR A 204 -2.59 -6.08 10.39
N ASN A 205 -1.74 -5.07 10.19
CA ASN A 205 -0.53 -5.23 9.40
C ASN A 205 0.57 -4.28 9.88
N MET A 206 1.82 -4.65 9.64
CA MET A 206 2.99 -3.84 9.98
C MET A 206 3.94 -3.71 8.81
N ALA A 207 4.66 -2.59 8.76
CA ALA A 207 5.76 -2.36 7.84
C ALA A 207 6.93 -1.67 8.56
N THR A 208 8.14 -1.97 8.13
CA THR A 208 9.35 -1.33 8.64
C THR A 208 10.46 -1.33 7.61
N PHE A 209 11.56 -0.66 7.89
CA PHE A 209 12.75 -0.68 7.06
C PHE A 209 13.69 -1.81 7.48
N ILE A 210 14.11 -2.63 6.52
CA ILE A 210 15.03 -3.74 6.72
C ILE A 210 16.27 -3.54 5.84
N PRO A 211 17.50 -3.74 6.33
CA PRO A 211 18.70 -3.72 5.49
C PRO A 211 18.59 -4.76 4.36
N ALA A 212 18.91 -4.35 3.13
CA ALA A 212 18.80 -5.22 1.95
C ALA A 212 19.56 -6.54 2.10
N ASP A 213 20.73 -6.53 2.78
CA ASP A 213 21.54 -7.72 3.04
C ASP A 213 20.87 -8.74 3.97
N LYS A 214 19.83 -8.34 4.71
CA LYS A 214 19.03 -9.22 5.57
C LYS A 214 17.88 -9.89 4.82
N ILE A 215 17.47 -9.37 3.68
CA ILE A 215 16.38 -9.91 2.87
C ILE A 215 16.96 -10.95 1.90
N LYS A 216 17.09 -12.19 2.36
CA LYS A 216 17.81 -13.24 1.61
C LYS A 216 17.08 -13.74 0.36
N LYS A 217 15.77 -13.56 0.29
CA LYS A 217 14.97 -13.87 -0.90
C LYS A 217 14.98 -12.79 -1.97
N LEU A 218 15.58 -11.63 -1.70
CA LEU A 218 15.71 -10.56 -2.67
C LEU A 218 16.61 -11.00 -3.83
N ASP A 219 16.15 -10.82 -5.07
CA ASP A 219 16.95 -11.15 -6.25
C ASP A 219 18.22 -10.29 -6.31
N PRO A 220 19.41 -10.89 -6.27
CA PRO A 220 20.67 -10.15 -6.31
C PRO A 220 20.84 -9.27 -7.56
N SER A 221 20.17 -9.62 -8.67
CA SER A 221 20.22 -8.85 -9.92
C SER A 221 19.62 -7.45 -9.79
N TYR A 222 18.77 -7.22 -8.78
CA TYR A 222 18.17 -5.91 -8.52
C TYR A 222 19.18 -4.90 -7.97
N ASN A 223 20.33 -5.37 -7.46
CA ASN A 223 21.42 -4.53 -6.93
C ASN A 223 20.94 -3.46 -5.91
N ILE A 224 20.00 -3.84 -5.06
CA ILE A 224 19.40 -2.95 -4.06
C ILE A 224 20.32 -2.88 -2.84
N GLN A 225 20.59 -1.69 -2.36
CA GLN A 225 21.43 -1.41 -1.21
C GLN A 225 20.70 -0.54 -0.18
N GLY A 226 21.21 -0.55 1.06
CA GLY A 226 20.65 0.26 2.15
C GLY A 226 19.39 -0.34 2.75
N LEU A 227 18.48 0.52 3.16
CA LEU A 227 17.23 0.14 3.81
C LEU A 227 16.11 -0.02 2.78
N VAL A 228 15.41 -1.13 2.86
CA VAL A 228 14.27 -1.49 2.02
C VAL A 228 13.01 -1.44 2.86
N PRO A 229 11.96 -0.73 2.43
CA PRO A 229 10.66 -0.83 3.08
C PRO A 229 10.07 -2.23 2.88
N VAL A 230 9.67 -2.87 3.96
CA VAL A 230 9.12 -4.23 3.93
C VAL A 230 7.74 -4.24 4.55
N ASN A 231 6.77 -4.68 3.77
CA ASN A 231 5.42 -4.99 4.24
C ASN A 231 5.42 -6.40 4.83
N LEU A 232 5.18 -6.54 6.13
CA LEU A 232 5.29 -7.84 6.80
C LEU A 232 4.16 -8.80 6.43
N GLU A 233 2.95 -8.31 6.16
CA GLU A 233 1.72 -9.12 6.02
C GLU A 233 1.49 -10.01 7.27
N SER A 234 1.67 -9.41 8.46
CA SER A 234 1.73 -10.09 9.74
C SER A 234 0.37 -10.39 10.38
N GLY A 235 -0.70 -9.91 9.84
CA GLY A 235 -2.05 -10.02 10.41
C GLY A 235 -3.05 -10.79 9.56
N ASN A 236 -2.59 -11.66 8.69
CA ASN A 236 -3.42 -12.50 7.81
C ASN A 236 -3.57 -13.91 8.34
#